data_69499a50a6c142f3adc5773278ab2824
#
_entry.id   69499a50a6c142f3adc5773278ab2824
#
_cell.length_a   1.000
_cell.length_b   1.000
_cell.length_c   1.000
_cell.angle_alpha   90.00
_cell.angle_beta   90.00
_cell.angle_gamma   90.00
#
_symmetry.space_group_name_H-M   'P 1'
#
loop_
_entity.id
_entity.type
_entity.pdbx_description
1 polymer ?
#
loop_
_entity_poly.entity_id
_entity_poly.type
_entity_poly.pdbx_seq_one_letter_code
_entity_poly.pdbx_strand_id
1 'polypeptide(L)'
;MPASHQRSMTFPAGKDEVFQACVKAVSQCGFRIVESNPEAAQIEARTRMGMRSWGENITIIIGADGRADIKSSCRGIQVIDYGKNKANVNALFSALGLLLPSPPQQ
;
A
#
# COMPACT_ATOMS: atom_id res chain seq x y z
N MET A 1 -18.40 -1.34 11.57
CA MET A 1 -17.64 -0.97 10.37
C MET A 1 -16.28 -1.62 10.40
N PRO A 2 -15.86 -2.28 9.34
CA PRO A 2 -14.49 -2.80 9.33
C PRO A 2 -13.49 -1.64 9.35
N ALA A 3 -12.45 -1.80 10.14
CA ALA A 3 -11.40 -0.80 10.21
C ALA A 3 -10.51 -0.95 8.98
N SER A 4 -10.65 -0.04 8.03
CA SER A 4 -9.86 -0.05 6.80
C SER A 4 -9.73 1.35 6.23
N HIS A 5 -8.75 1.50 5.35
CA HIS A 5 -8.55 2.75 4.62
C HIS A 5 -8.02 2.41 3.23
N GLN A 6 -8.55 3.08 2.24
CA GLN A 6 -8.16 2.86 0.85
C GLN A 6 -7.94 4.20 0.15
N ARG A 7 -6.95 4.23 -0.73
CA ARG A 7 -6.64 5.42 -1.49
C ARG A 7 -6.02 5.01 -2.81
N SER A 8 -6.24 5.82 -3.85
CA SER A 8 -5.69 5.59 -5.18
C SER A 8 -4.96 6.82 -5.65
N MET A 9 -3.92 6.62 -6.45
CA MET A 9 -3.19 7.69 -7.07
C MET A 9 -2.60 7.18 -8.38
N THR A 10 -2.66 8.01 -9.44
CA THR A 10 -2.09 7.66 -10.73
C THR A 10 -0.77 8.38 -10.91
N PHE A 11 0.28 7.63 -11.25
CA PHE A 11 1.61 8.16 -11.48
C PHE A 11 1.92 8.20 -12.97
N PRO A 12 2.70 9.19 -13.44
CA PRO A 12 3.07 9.25 -14.87
C PRO A 12 4.22 8.27 -15.15
N ALA A 13 3.93 6.98 -15.01
CA ALA A 13 4.91 5.91 -15.15
C ALA A 13 4.18 4.67 -15.63
N GLY A 14 4.93 3.75 -16.22
CA GLY A 14 4.36 2.50 -16.69
C GLY A 14 3.98 1.57 -15.55
N LYS A 15 3.11 0.62 -15.86
CA LYS A 15 2.60 -0.35 -14.89
C LYS A 15 3.73 -1.09 -14.19
N ASP A 16 4.73 -1.58 -14.93
CA ASP A 16 5.83 -2.34 -14.35
C ASP A 16 6.68 -1.46 -13.45
N GLU A 17 6.90 -0.21 -13.84
CA GLU A 17 7.66 0.74 -13.04
C GLU A 17 6.96 1.03 -11.72
N VAL A 18 5.65 1.23 -11.77
CA VAL A 18 4.85 1.46 -10.56
C VAL A 18 4.87 0.22 -9.67
N PHE A 19 4.76 -0.98 -10.29
CA PHE A 19 4.80 -2.22 -9.52
C PHE A 19 6.12 -2.35 -8.76
N GLN A 20 7.24 -2.14 -9.44
CA GLN A 20 8.54 -2.25 -8.79
C GLN A 20 8.73 -1.20 -7.70
N ALA A 21 8.23 0.00 -7.93
CA ALA A 21 8.29 1.04 -6.91
C ALA A 21 7.47 0.66 -5.68
N CYS A 22 6.31 0.01 -5.87
CA CYS A 22 5.49 -0.45 -4.76
C CYS A 22 6.19 -1.53 -3.95
N VAL A 23 6.90 -2.45 -4.59
CA VAL A 23 7.68 -3.46 -3.89
C VAL A 23 8.72 -2.79 -2.98
N LYS A 24 9.44 -1.79 -3.52
CA LYS A 24 10.41 -1.05 -2.73
C LYS A 24 9.77 -0.26 -1.59
N ALA A 25 8.62 0.37 -1.86
CA ALA A 25 7.94 1.18 -0.86
C ALA A 25 7.49 0.32 0.33
N VAL A 26 6.97 -0.88 0.07
CA VAL A 26 6.58 -1.81 1.12
C VAL A 26 7.76 -2.11 2.03
N SER A 27 8.91 -2.41 1.43
CA SER A 27 10.12 -2.71 2.18
C SER A 27 10.61 -1.49 2.97
N GLN A 28 10.61 -0.32 2.35
CA GLN A 28 11.07 0.91 3.01
C GLN A 28 10.19 1.30 4.19
N CYS A 29 8.91 0.98 4.13
CA CYS A 29 8.00 1.24 5.23
C CYS A 29 8.10 0.21 6.36
N GLY A 30 8.94 -0.81 6.19
CA GLY A 30 9.11 -1.85 7.20
C GLY A 30 8.01 -2.89 7.18
N PHE A 31 7.23 -2.94 6.12
CA PHE A 31 6.18 -3.94 5.97
C PHE A 31 6.74 -5.18 5.29
N ARG A 32 6.06 -6.30 5.43
CA ARG A 32 6.51 -7.58 4.90
C ARG A 32 5.63 -7.99 3.72
N ILE A 33 6.26 -8.29 2.58
CA ILE A 33 5.54 -8.82 1.43
C ILE A 33 5.18 -10.27 1.70
N VAL A 34 3.89 -10.58 1.59
CA VAL A 34 3.38 -11.94 1.71
C VAL A 34 3.32 -12.60 0.34
N GLU A 35 2.90 -11.83 -0.65
CA GLU A 35 2.78 -12.32 -2.02
C GLU A 35 2.95 -11.16 -2.98
N SER A 36 3.69 -11.37 -4.07
CA SER A 36 3.74 -10.40 -5.13
C SER A 36 3.55 -11.13 -6.46
N ASN A 37 2.65 -10.61 -7.29
CA ASN A 37 2.29 -11.23 -8.56
C ASN A 37 2.42 -10.17 -9.66
N PRO A 38 3.57 -10.13 -10.37
CA PRO A 38 3.77 -9.12 -11.42
C PRO A 38 2.77 -9.24 -12.57
N GLU A 39 2.35 -10.45 -12.90
CA GLU A 39 1.41 -10.66 -14.00
C GLU A 39 0.04 -10.09 -13.68
N ALA A 40 -0.42 -10.29 -12.45
CA ALA A 40 -1.69 -9.71 -11.99
C ALA A 40 -1.50 -8.27 -11.51
N ALA A 41 -0.27 -7.80 -11.40
CA ALA A 41 0.06 -6.47 -10.89
C ALA A 41 -0.54 -6.26 -9.50
N GLN A 42 -0.32 -7.22 -8.62
CA GLN A 42 -0.92 -7.23 -7.29
C GLN A 42 0.13 -7.60 -6.25
N ILE A 43 0.08 -6.93 -5.11
CA ILE A 43 0.98 -7.17 -3.99
C ILE A 43 0.13 -7.29 -2.72
N GLU A 44 0.42 -8.35 -1.93
CA GLU A 44 -0.15 -8.50 -0.59
C GLU A 44 0.98 -8.36 0.42
N ALA A 45 0.76 -7.53 1.42
CA ALA A 45 1.77 -7.29 2.46
C ALA A 45 1.11 -7.23 3.82
N ARG A 46 1.92 -7.28 4.86
CA ARG A 46 1.44 -7.21 6.23
C ARG A 46 2.33 -6.29 7.05
N THR A 47 1.71 -5.56 7.96
CA THR A 47 2.45 -4.80 8.95
C THR A 47 2.78 -5.69 10.13
N ARG A 48 3.66 -5.21 11.00
CA ARG A 48 4.03 -5.96 12.21
C ARG A 48 2.90 -5.92 13.23
N MET A 49 2.73 -7.03 13.94
CA MET A 49 1.86 -7.05 15.10
C MET A 49 2.49 -6.22 16.21
N GLY A 50 1.67 -5.45 16.90
CA GLY A 50 2.10 -4.66 18.03
C GLY A 50 1.31 -5.05 19.28
N MET A 51 1.58 -4.36 20.38
CA MET A 51 0.91 -4.65 21.65
C MET A 51 -0.59 -4.40 21.59
N ARG A 52 -1.03 -3.49 20.72
CA ARG A 52 -2.44 -3.12 20.61
C ARG A 52 -3.04 -3.48 19.26
N SER A 53 -2.36 -4.30 18.49
CA SER A 53 -2.76 -4.55 17.12
C SER A 53 -2.31 -5.92 16.68
N TRP A 54 -3.19 -6.62 15.98
CA TRP A 54 -2.86 -7.88 15.31
C TRP A 54 -2.10 -7.63 14.01
N GLY A 55 -1.81 -6.36 13.71
CA GLY A 55 -1.26 -5.96 12.46
C GLY A 55 -2.35 -5.69 11.43
N GLU A 56 -1.93 -5.26 10.26
CA GLU A 56 -2.86 -4.95 9.18
C GLU A 56 -2.45 -5.67 7.91
N ASN A 57 -3.43 -6.01 7.09
CA ASN A 57 -3.22 -6.52 5.74
C ASN A 57 -3.22 -5.35 4.77
N ILE A 58 -2.27 -5.36 3.84
CA ILE A 58 -2.15 -4.33 2.82
C ILE A 58 -2.29 -5.00 1.46
N THR A 59 -3.18 -4.46 0.64
CA THR A 59 -3.39 -4.92 -0.72
C THR A 59 -3.08 -3.77 -1.66
N ILE A 60 -2.21 -4.02 -2.65
CA ILE A 60 -1.83 -3.04 -3.66
C ILE A 60 -2.19 -3.62 -5.02
N ILE A 61 -2.96 -2.87 -5.80
CA ILE A 61 -3.33 -3.27 -7.16
C ILE A 61 -2.90 -2.15 -8.10
N ILE A 62 -2.15 -2.50 -9.14
CA ILE A 62 -1.63 -1.51 -10.08
C ILE A 62 -2.38 -1.63 -11.40
N GLY A 63 -2.90 -0.51 -11.89
CA GLY A 63 -3.58 -0.44 -13.16
C GLY A 63 -2.65 -0.16 -14.32
N ALA A 64 -3.14 -0.40 -15.54
CA ALA A 64 -2.35 -0.24 -16.76
C ALA A 64 -1.91 1.21 -16.99
N ASP A 65 -2.63 2.16 -16.43
CA ASP A 65 -2.35 3.59 -16.58
C ASP A 65 -1.40 4.13 -15.50
N GLY A 66 -0.80 3.26 -14.71
CA GLY A 66 0.09 3.69 -13.63
C GLY A 66 -0.63 4.01 -12.34
N ARG A 67 -1.88 3.59 -12.22
CA ARG A 67 -2.67 3.82 -11.01
C ARG A 67 -2.31 2.81 -9.95
N ALA A 68 -2.06 3.28 -8.74
CA ALA A 68 -1.83 2.43 -7.59
C ALA A 68 -3.02 2.56 -6.65
N ASP A 69 -3.70 1.44 -6.40
CA ASP A 69 -4.76 1.34 -5.41
C ASP A 69 -4.19 0.65 -4.19
N ILE A 70 -4.20 1.32 -3.04
CA ILE A 70 -3.62 0.78 -1.82
C ILE A 70 -4.69 0.75 -0.73
N LYS A 71 -4.89 -0.42 -0.15
CA LYS A 71 -5.85 -0.61 0.93
C LYS A 71 -5.15 -1.26 2.11
N SER A 72 -5.42 -0.74 3.31
CA SER A 72 -4.96 -1.34 4.55
C SER A 72 -6.18 -1.65 5.41
N SER A 73 -6.22 -2.85 5.97
CA SER A 73 -7.34 -3.27 6.81
C SER A 73 -6.82 -4.05 8.01
N CYS A 74 -7.54 -3.97 9.11
CA CYS A 74 -7.19 -4.68 10.33
C CYS A 74 -7.31 -6.18 10.15
N ARG A 75 -6.41 -6.91 10.82
CA ARG A 75 -6.44 -8.36 10.87
C ARG A 75 -7.23 -8.82 12.09
N GLY A 76 -7.79 -10.02 11.98
CA GLY A 76 -8.52 -10.62 13.07
C GLY A 76 -9.83 -9.89 13.37
N ILE A 77 -10.19 -9.82 14.63
CA ILE A 77 -11.46 -9.24 15.06
C ILE A 77 -11.31 -7.79 15.55
N GLN A 78 -10.18 -7.18 15.28
CA GLN A 78 -9.93 -5.81 15.70
C GLN A 78 -10.85 -4.85 14.95
N VAL A 79 -11.57 -4.00 15.69
CA VAL A 79 -12.52 -3.05 15.10
C VAL A 79 -12.05 -1.61 15.18
N ILE A 80 -11.01 -1.34 15.98
CA ILE A 80 -10.45 -0.01 16.13
C ILE A 80 -9.00 -0.05 15.66
N ASP A 81 -8.65 0.80 14.69
CA ASP A 81 -7.32 0.79 14.11
C ASP A 81 -6.41 1.91 14.62
N TYR A 82 -6.94 2.80 15.45
CA TYR A 82 -6.17 3.93 15.99
C TYR A 82 -5.49 4.76 14.89
N GLY A 83 -6.11 4.83 13.72
CA GLY A 83 -5.54 5.56 12.58
C GLY A 83 -4.42 4.83 11.85
N LYS A 84 -4.15 3.56 12.19
CA LYS A 84 -3.04 2.82 11.60
C LYS A 84 -3.25 2.54 10.13
N ASN A 85 -4.47 2.20 9.71
CA ASN A 85 -4.73 1.91 8.31
C ASN A 85 -4.47 3.14 7.44
N LYS A 86 -4.93 4.31 7.88
CA LYS A 86 -4.66 5.55 7.16
C LYS A 86 -3.18 5.86 7.14
N ALA A 87 -2.50 5.69 8.28
CA ALA A 87 -1.07 5.95 8.37
C ALA A 87 -0.28 5.01 7.46
N ASN A 88 -0.67 3.73 7.38
CA ASN A 88 -0.01 2.77 6.50
C ASN A 88 -0.13 3.17 5.04
N VAL A 89 -1.34 3.53 4.60
CA VAL A 89 -1.59 3.94 3.22
C VAL A 89 -0.80 5.21 2.89
N ASN A 90 -0.83 6.19 3.79
CA ASN A 90 -0.13 7.45 3.56
C ASN A 90 1.39 7.25 3.54
N ALA A 91 1.93 6.36 4.39
CA ALA A 91 3.36 6.07 4.38
C ALA A 91 3.79 5.46 3.04
N LEU A 92 2.97 4.56 2.49
CA LEU A 92 3.28 3.96 1.20
C LEU A 92 3.24 5.00 0.07
N PHE A 93 2.24 5.87 0.06
CA PHE A 93 2.19 6.91 -0.97
C PHE A 93 3.31 7.93 -0.82
N SER A 94 3.73 8.23 0.41
CA SER A 94 4.89 9.09 0.61
C SER A 94 6.17 8.46 0.05
N ALA A 95 6.36 7.16 0.28
CA ALA A 95 7.50 6.44 -0.28
C ALA A 95 7.44 6.41 -1.81
N LEU A 96 6.25 6.17 -2.37
CA LEU A 96 6.08 6.17 -3.82
C LEU A 96 6.38 7.54 -4.42
N GLY A 97 6.03 8.61 -3.73
CA GLY A 97 6.32 9.97 -4.19
C GLY A 97 7.81 10.26 -4.29
N LEU A 98 8.64 9.52 -3.56
CA LEU A 98 10.09 9.64 -3.65
C LEU A 98 10.69 8.73 -4.71
N LEU A 99 9.99 7.67 -5.09
CA LEU A 99 10.49 6.66 -6.02
C LEU A 99 10.02 6.88 -7.45
N LEU A 100 8.93 7.59 -7.64
CA LEU A 100 8.29 7.77 -8.94
C LEU A 100 8.18 9.26 -9.26
N PRO A 101 8.05 9.61 -10.57
CA PRO A 101 7.76 10.99 -10.92
C PRO A 101 6.47 11.46 -10.27
N SER A 102 6.44 12.73 -9.89
CA SER A 102 5.25 13.29 -9.25
C SER A 102 4.09 13.36 -10.24
N PRO A 103 2.85 13.10 -9.77
CA PRO A 103 1.68 13.32 -10.62
C PRO A 103 1.59 14.80 -11.03
N PRO A 104 0.96 15.09 -12.16
CA PRO A 104 0.81 16.49 -12.58
C PRO A 104 0.07 17.30 -11.53
N GLN A 105 0.51 18.53 -11.33
CA GLN A 105 -0.16 19.46 -10.44
C GLN A 105 -1.42 19.98 -11.12
N GLN A 106 -2.48 20.08 -10.37
CA GLN A 106 -3.74 20.61 -10.84
C GLN A 106 -3.84 22.10 -10.56
#